data_911b7fbb7960f85d75bc18934e95b16a
#
_entry.id   911b7fbb7960f85d75bc18934e95b16a
#
_cell.length_a   1.000
_cell.length_b   1.000
_cell.length_c   1.000
_cell.angle_alpha   90.00
_cell.angle_beta   90.00
_cell.angle_gamma   90.00
#
_symmetry.space_group_name_H-M   'P 1'
#
loop_
_entity.id
_entity.type
_entity.pdbx_description
1 polymer ?
#
loop_
_entity_poly.entity_id
_entity_poly.type
_entity_poly.pdbx_seq_one_letter_code
_entity_poly.pdbx_strand_id
1 'polypeptide(L)' 'KDLKLCAYLKMNLSSKEIAPLMSISVRGVEIHRYRLRKKLQLDSNENLSKFLITNY' A
#
# COMPACT_ATOMS: atom_id res chain seq x y z
N LYS A 1 -4.83 -4.96 -9.60
CA LYS A 1 -5.01 -3.84 -8.69
C LYS A 1 -3.96 -3.85 -7.58
N ASP A 2 -3.74 -5.02 -6.96
CA ASP A 2 -2.76 -5.12 -5.88
C ASP A 2 -1.34 -4.90 -6.38
N LEU A 3 -1.05 -5.31 -7.62
CA LEU A 3 0.29 -5.16 -8.18
C LEU A 3 0.71 -3.70 -8.32
N LYS A 4 -0.21 -2.84 -8.75
CA LYS A 4 0.09 -1.42 -8.87
C LYS A 4 0.33 -0.81 -7.50
N LEU A 5 -0.53 -1.14 -6.55
CA LEU A 5 -0.38 -0.64 -5.19
C LEU A 5 0.94 -1.08 -4.58
N CYS A 6 1.29 -2.35 -4.74
CA CYS A 6 2.57 -2.87 -4.25
C CYS A 6 3.74 -2.12 -4.87
N ALA A 7 3.69 -1.86 -6.17
CA ALA A 7 4.76 -1.13 -6.85
C ALA A 7 4.94 0.27 -6.28
N TYR A 8 3.83 0.99 -6.07
CA TYR A 8 3.89 2.34 -5.51
C TYR A 8 4.39 2.32 -4.07
N LEU A 9 3.97 1.33 -3.28
CA LEU A 9 4.44 1.21 -1.91
C LEU A 9 5.93 0.88 -1.85
N LYS A 10 6.43 0.10 -2.80
CA LYS A 10 7.86 -0.20 -2.88
C LYS A 10 8.67 1.06 -3.21
N MET A 11 8.04 2.03 -3.86
CA MET A 11 8.66 3.33 -4.12
C MET A 11 8.56 4.26 -2.92
N ASN A 12 8.01 3.76 -1.81
CA ASN A 12 7.82 4.50 -0.57
C ASN A 12 6.91 5.73 -0.72
N LEU A 13 5.92 5.62 -1.57
CA LEU A 13 4.95 6.70 -1.78
C LEU A 13 3.88 6.66 -0.70
N SER A 14 3.43 7.84 -0.29
CA SER A 14 2.35 7.97 0.70
C SER A 14 1.00 7.74 0.03
N SER A 15 -0.04 7.55 0.85
CA SER A 15 -1.40 7.40 0.32
C SER A 15 -1.81 8.61 -0.49
N LYS A 16 -1.42 9.82 -0.07
CA LYS A 16 -1.71 11.04 -0.80
C LYS A 16 -1.06 11.07 -2.18
N GLU A 17 0.13 10.50 -2.28
CA GLU A 17 0.84 10.43 -3.54
C GLU A 17 0.29 9.34 -4.45
N ILE A 18 -0.14 8.23 -3.87
CA ILE A 18 -0.66 7.10 -4.62
C ILE A 18 -2.05 7.38 -5.18
N ALA A 19 -2.90 8.08 -4.41
CA ALA A 19 -4.30 8.31 -4.78
C ALA A 19 -4.47 8.85 -6.21
N PRO A 20 -3.80 9.95 -6.61
CA PRO A 20 -3.94 10.46 -7.97
C PRO A 20 -3.39 9.51 -9.03
N LEU A 21 -2.36 8.74 -8.68
CA LEU A 21 -1.78 7.78 -9.62
C LEU A 21 -2.72 6.63 -9.92
N MET A 22 -3.58 6.28 -8.96
CA MET A 22 -4.56 5.21 -9.11
C MET A 22 -5.95 5.75 -9.45
N SER A 23 -6.10 7.07 -9.55
CA SER A 23 -7.38 7.75 -9.85
C SER A 23 -8.45 7.40 -8.82
N ILE A 24 -8.07 7.33 -7.56
CA ILE A 24 -9.00 7.08 -6.46
C ILE A 24 -8.70 8.06 -5.33
N SER A 25 -9.59 8.08 -4.33
CA SER A 25 -9.39 8.95 -3.18
C SER A 25 -8.31 8.41 -2.24
N VAL A 26 -7.80 9.28 -1.36
CA VAL A 26 -6.86 8.86 -0.32
C VAL A 26 -7.49 7.77 0.54
N ARG A 27 -8.77 7.92 0.87
CA ARG A 27 -9.48 6.89 1.63
C ARG A 27 -9.51 5.56 0.90
N GLY A 28 -9.69 5.59 -0.43
CA GLY A 28 -9.65 4.38 -1.24
C GLY A 28 -8.31 3.68 -1.15
N VAL A 29 -7.22 4.46 -1.19
CA VAL A 29 -5.87 3.91 -1.01
C VAL A 29 -5.72 3.27 0.37
N GLU A 30 -6.22 3.94 1.41
CA GLU A 30 -6.13 3.43 2.77
C GLU A 30 -6.86 2.09 2.91
N ILE A 31 -8.04 1.97 2.29
CA ILE A 31 -8.80 0.73 2.30
C ILE A 31 -8.02 -0.39 1.61
N HIS A 32 -7.44 -0.09 0.45
CA HIS A 32 -6.64 -1.09 -0.27
C HIS A 32 -5.42 -1.52 0.52
N ARG A 33 -4.76 -0.57 1.21
CA ARG A 33 -3.62 -0.89 2.06
C ARG A 33 -4.03 -1.78 3.22
N TYR A 34 -5.18 -1.51 3.82
CA TYR A 34 -5.71 -2.31 4.91
C TYR A 34 -5.94 -3.76 4.46
N ARG A 35 -6.58 -3.93 3.30
CA ARG A 35 -6.84 -5.25 2.75
C ARG A 35 -5.56 -6.00 2.42
N LEU A 36 -4.60 -5.30 1.84
CA LEU A 36 -3.31 -5.90 1.51
C LEU A 36 -2.58 -6.34 2.77
N ARG A 37 -2.62 -5.51 3.82
CA ARG A 37 -2.00 -5.85 5.09
C ARG A 37 -2.62 -7.12 5.69
N LYS A 38 -3.92 -7.26 5.62
CA LYS A 38 -4.61 -8.46 6.08
C LYS A 38 -4.24 -9.68 5.25
N LYS A 39 -4.16 -9.49 3.94
CA LYS A 39 -3.80 -10.56 3.02
C LYS A 39 -2.40 -11.09 3.31
N LEU A 40 -1.47 -10.22 3.69
CA LEU A 40 -0.10 -10.57 4.03
C LEU A 40 0.07 -10.93 5.50
N GLN A 41 -1.01 -10.88 6.29
CA GLN A 41 -1.03 -11.21 7.72
C GLN A 41 -0.07 -10.36 8.53
N LEU A 42 -0.01 -9.06 8.20
CA LEU A 42 0.83 -8.12 8.91
C LEU A 42 0.06 -7.46 10.06
N ASP A 43 0.78 -7.17 11.15
CA ASP A 43 0.23 -6.42 12.25
C ASP A 43 -0.01 -4.97 11.85
N SER A 44 -0.90 -4.29 12.57
CA SER A 44 -1.16 -2.88 12.33
C SER A 44 0.07 -2.02 12.57
N ASN A 45 1.04 -2.51 13.35
CA ASN A 45 2.28 -1.80 13.63
C ASN A 45 3.34 -2.00 12.55
N GLU A 46 3.14 -2.95 11.66
CA GLU A 46 4.09 -3.20 10.58
C GLU A 46 3.99 -2.11 9.51
N ASN A 47 5.12 -1.65 9.03
CA ASN A 47 5.15 -0.71 7.92
C ASN A 47 5.04 -1.48 6.60
N LEU A 48 3.92 -1.31 5.91
CA LEU A 48 3.65 -2.06 4.69
C LEU A 48 4.68 -1.79 3.61
N SER A 49 5.05 -0.52 3.41
CA SER A 49 6.05 -0.16 2.41
C SER A 49 7.40 -0.83 2.71
N LYS A 50 7.83 -0.76 3.96
CA LYS A 50 9.08 -1.36 4.39
C LYS A 50 9.05 -2.88 4.19
N PHE A 51 7.92 -3.51 4.52
CA PHE A 51 7.76 -4.95 4.35
C PHE A 51 7.93 -5.34 2.88
N LEU A 52 7.27 -4.61 1.97
CA LEU A 52 7.33 -4.89 0.55
C LEU A 52 8.73 -4.65 -0.02
N ILE A 53 9.40 -3.60 0.42
CA ILE A 53 10.77 -3.30 -0.03
C ILE A 53 11.72 -4.43 0.39
N THR A 54 11.54 -4.96 1.59
CA THR A 54 12.41 -5.99 2.14
C THR A 54 12.12 -7.37 1.56
N ASN A 55 10.83 -7.71 1.34
CA ASN A 55 10.42 -9.08 1.02
C ASN A 55 9.96 -9.29 -0.42
N TYR A 56 9.77 -8.24 -1.17
CA TYR A 56 9.34 -8.32 -2.56
C TYR A 56 10.18 -7.37 -3.40
#